data_ad3b069be40bc3b7aad3794caf53181c
#
_entry.id   ad3b069be40bc3b7aad3794caf53181c
#
_cell.length_a   1.000
_cell.length_b   1.000
_cell.length_c   1.000
_cell.angle_alpha   90.00
_cell.angle_beta   90.00
_cell.angle_gamma   90.00
#
_symmetry.space_group_name_H-M   'P 1'
#
loop_
_entity.id
_entity.type
_entity.pdbx_description
1 polymer ?
#
loop_
_entity_poly.entity_id
_entity_poly.type
_entity_poly.pdbx_seq_one_letter_code
_entity_poly.pdbx_strand_id
1 'polypeptide(L)'
;MRDAATGELVAWEDERVRVIPVAGVSFRPGAVEDASFDPGRRLALVPEPQNEHDPNAVGIWNAEHTIQAGYVPAETAPQIRGDEQAVSLWRVEGGLRVLLAPAGAWIGSPR
;
A
#
# COMPACT_ATOMS: atom_id res chain seq x y z
N MET A 1 -13.73 0.14 8.49
CA MET A 1 -12.86 1.28 8.21
C MET A 1 -13.60 2.57 8.55
N ARG A 2 -12.92 3.51 9.17
CA ARG A 2 -13.54 4.75 9.62
C ARG A 2 -12.80 5.95 9.07
N ASP A 3 -13.53 7.02 8.81
CA ASP A 3 -12.94 8.32 8.50
C ASP A 3 -12.39 8.94 9.79
N ALA A 4 -11.13 9.32 9.78
CA ALA A 4 -10.45 9.84 10.97
C ALA A 4 -11.00 11.19 11.42
N ALA A 5 -11.56 12.00 10.52
CA ALA A 5 -12.11 13.31 10.85
C ALA A 5 -13.50 13.24 11.43
N THR A 6 -14.34 12.34 10.94
CA THR A 6 -15.76 12.23 11.33
C THR A 6 -16.06 11.02 12.19
N GLY A 7 -15.20 10.02 12.20
CA GLY A 7 -15.46 8.75 12.87
C GLY A 7 -16.45 7.85 12.16
N GLU A 8 -16.93 8.24 10.99
CA GLU A 8 -17.88 7.45 10.23
C GLU A 8 -17.19 6.29 9.51
N LEU A 9 -17.95 5.20 9.31
CA LEU A 9 -17.44 4.06 8.56
C LEU A 9 -17.35 4.42 7.08
N VAL A 10 -16.21 4.11 6.49
CA VAL A 10 -16.01 4.24 5.05
C VAL A 10 -16.44 2.92 4.41
N ALA A 11 -17.35 3.01 3.44
CA ALA A 11 -17.86 1.83 2.76
C ALA A 11 -16.77 1.18 1.90
N TRP A 12 -16.75 -0.15 1.88
CA TRP A 12 -15.80 -0.90 1.04
C TRP A 12 -16.00 -0.64 -0.45
N GLU A 13 -17.22 -0.20 -0.84
CA GLU A 13 -17.54 0.14 -2.21
C GLU A 13 -17.03 1.51 -2.63
N ASP A 14 -16.46 2.30 -1.69
CA ASP A 14 -15.83 3.56 -2.03
C ASP A 14 -14.67 3.28 -3.00
N GLU A 15 -14.72 3.87 -4.19
CA GLU A 15 -13.72 3.63 -5.22
C GLU A 15 -12.31 4.10 -4.83
N ARG A 16 -12.19 4.92 -3.78
CA ARG A 16 -10.90 5.34 -3.24
C ARG A 16 -10.28 4.28 -2.33
N VAL A 17 -11.06 3.27 -1.95
CA VAL A 17 -10.60 2.15 -1.15
C VAL A 17 -10.44 0.95 -2.06
N ARG A 18 -9.23 0.43 -2.15
CA ARG A 18 -8.96 -0.69 -3.05
C ARG A 18 -7.89 -1.60 -2.48
N VAL A 19 -7.98 -2.87 -2.85
CA VAL A 19 -6.97 -3.87 -2.53
C VAL A 19 -6.15 -4.11 -3.79
N ILE A 20 -4.83 -3.99 -3.67
CA ILE A 20 -3.93 -4.17 -4.80
C ILE A 20 -2.89 -5.25 -4.48
N PRO A 21 -2.40 -5.95 -5.50
CA PRO A 21 -1.20 -6.76 -5.34
C PRO A 21 0.04 -5.85 -5.36
N VAL A 22 1.13 -6.31 -4.79
CA VAL A 22 2.42 -5.65 -4.94
C VAL A 22 3.09 -6.21 -6.20
N ALA A 23 3.48 -5.33 -7.10
CA ALA A 23 4.17 -5.71 -8.33
C ALA A 23 5.68 -5.80 -8.08
N GLY A 24 6.38 -6.68 -8.81
CA GLY A 24 7.82 -6.76 -8.78
C GLY A 24 8.41 -7.42 -7.55
N VAL A 25 7.62 -8.14 -6.76
CA VAL A 25 8.12 -8.81 -5.54
C VAL A 25 9.20 -9.84 -5.86
N SER A 26 9.19 -10.43 -7.04
CA SER A 26 10.18 -11.42 -7.44
C SER A 26 11.60 -10.85 -7.58
N PHE A 27 11.70 -9.53 -7.71
CA PHE A 27 13.01 -8.87 -7.78
C PHE A 27 13.62 -8.61 -6.40
N ARG A 28 12.83 -8.86 -5.33
CA ARG A 28 13.26 -8.66 -3.94
C ARG A 28 12.83 -9.87 -3.10
N PRO A 29 13.43 -11.06 -3.36
CA PRO A 29 13.02 -12.28 -2.67
C PRO A 29 13.10 -12.11 -1.14
N GLY A 30 12.05 -12.53 -0.47
CA GLY A 30 12.00 -12.51 0.99
C GLY A 30 11.64 -11.18 1.62
N ALA A 31 11.60 -10.08 0.86
CA ALA A 31 11.29 -8.76 1.43
C ALA A 31 9.92 -8.74 2.12
N VAL A 32 8.88 -9.28 1.47
CA VAL A 32 7.51 -9.26 2.00
C VAL A 32 7.32 -10.19 3.21
N GLU A 33 8.29 -11.04 3.51
CA GLU A 33 8.23 -11.93 4.68
C GLU A 33 8.74 -11.26 5.95
N ASP A 34 9.37 -10.09 5.83
CA ASP A 34 9.80 -9.34 6.99
C ASP A 34 8.60 -8.94 7.85
N ALA A 35 8.81 -8.91 9.17
CA ALA A 35 7.76 -8.58 10.13
C ALA A 35 7.14 -7.19 9.90
N SER A 36 7.88 -6.27 9.29
CA SER A 36 7.36 -4.93 8.97
C SER A 36 6.25 -4.95 7.92
N PHE A 37 6.04 -6.09 7.25
CA PHE A 37 4.93 -6.31 6.30
C PHE A 37 3.86 -7.25 6.84
N ASP A 38 3.86 -7.53 8.14
CA ASP A 38 2.80 -8.34 8.76
C ASP A 38 1.43 -7.69 8.58
N PRO A 39 0.35 -8.49 8.54
CA PRO A 39 -1.00 -7.94 8.37
C PRO A 39 -1.30 -6.83 9.38
N GLY A 40 -1.86 -5.73 8.89
CA GLY A 40 -2.20 -4.57 9.70
C GLY A 40 -1.10 -3.54 9.84
N ARG A 41 0.12 -3.82 9.37
CA ARG A 41 1.23 -2.86 9.45
C ARG A 41 1.05 -1.77 8.40
N ARG A 42 1.32 -0.53 8.79
CA ARG A 42 1.33 0.59 7.85
C ARG A 42 2.54 0.51 6.95
N LEU A 43 2.32 0.91 5.70
CA LEU A 43 3.36 0.91 4.67
C LEU A 43 3.51 2.33 4.13
N ALA A 44 4.62 2.58 3.45
CA ALA A 44 4.90 3.87 2.83
C ALA A 44 4.81 3.74 1.31
N LEU A 45 4.16 4.71 0.69
CA LEU A 45 4.12 4.85 -0.76
C LEU A 45 5.14 5.93 -1.13
N VAL A 46 6.11 5.57 -1.97
CA VAL A 46 7.21 6.47 -2.33
C VAL A 46 7.22 6.67 -3.84
N PRO A 47 6.74 7.82 -4.34
CA PRO A 47 6.78 8.11 -5.78
C PRO A 47 8.24 8.17 -6.29
N GLU A 48 8.43 7.70 -7.50
CA GLU A 48 9.73 7.71 -8.16
C GLU A 48 9.63 8.43 -9.51
N PRO A 49 9.46 9.77 -9.52
CA PRO A 49 9.24 10.51 -10.76
C PRO A 49 10.42 10.46 -11.73
N GLN A 50 11.61 10.08 -11.24
CA GLN A 50 12.81 9.95 -12.06
C GLN A 50 13.10 8.50 -12.44
N ASN A 51 12.16 7.58 -12.20
CA ASN A 51 12.33 6.19 -12.60
C ASN A 51 12.43 6.11 -14.12
N GLU A 52 13.50 5.47 -14.61
CA GLU A 52 13.79 5.40 -16.05
C GLU A 52 12.77 4.58 -16.83
N HIS A 53 12.15 3.61 -16.18
CA HIS A 53 11.20 2.71 -16.83
C HIS A 53 9.76 3.23 -16.77
N ASP A 54 9.42 3.98 -15.71
CA ASP A 54 8.06 4.47 -15.50
C ASP A 54 8.08 5.68 -14.57
N PRO A 55 7.88 6.90 -15.09
CA PRO A 55 7.86 8.10 -14.24
C PRO A 55 6.68 8.14 -13.27
N ASN A 56 5.68 7.27 -13.46
CA ASN A 56 4.55 7.14 -12.53
C ASN A 56 4.79 6.09 -11.47
N ALA A 57 5.95 5.43 -11.45
CA ALA A 57 6.23 4.37 -10.49
C ALA A 57 6.09 4.84 -9.05
N VAL A 58 5.47 4.03 -8.21
CA VAL A 58 5.31 4.28 -6.78
C VAL A 58 5.79 3.05 -6.03
N GLY A 59 6.88 3.19 -5.30
CA GLY A 59 7.44 2.11 -4.50
C GLY A 59 6.60 1.87 -3.24
N ILE A 60 6.49 0.60 -2.85
CA ILE A 60 5.84 0.21 -1.60
C ILE A 60 6.92 -0.24 -0.63
N TRP A 61 7.07 0.51 0.45
CA TRP A 61 8.09 0.31 1.47
C TRP A 61 7.45 0.05 2.82
N ASN A 62 8.23 -0.52 3.74
CA ASN A 62 7.80 -0.54 5.13
C ASN A 62 7.74 0.90 5.67
N ALA A 63 7.06 1.10 6.80
CA ALA A 63 6.88 2.45 7.37
C ALA A 63 8.21 3.14 7.68
N GLU A 64 9.24 2.38 8.00
CA GLU A 64 10.59 2.88 8.33
C GLU A 64 11.41 3.25 7.09
N HIS A 65 10.92 2.95 5.88
CA HIS A 65 11.62 3.15 4.60
C HIS A 65 12.96 2.40 4.54
N THR A 66 13.04 1.22 5.14
CA THR A 66 14.26 0.41 5.16
C THR A 66 14.19 -0.80 4.24
N ILE A 67 12.98 -1.30 3.95
CA ILE A 67 12.77 -2.46 3.09
C ILE A 67 11.70 -2.13 2.08
N GLN A 68 12.00 -2.34 0.82
CA GLN A 68 11.02 -2.16 -0.27
C GLN A 68 10.42 -3.51 -0.63
N ALA A 69 9.09 -3.61 -0.59
CA ALA A 69 8.38 -4.82 -1.02
C ALA A 69 8.30 -4.94 -2.54
N GLY A 70 8.12 -3.82 -3.22
CA GLY A 70 7.94 -3.76 -4.66
C GLY A 70 7.29 -2.45 -5.06
N TYR A 71 6.32 -2.51 -5.97
CA TYR A 71 5.68 -1.33 -6.55
C TYR A 71 4.17 -1.49 -6.59
N VAL A 72 3.48 -0.35 -6.62
CA VAL A 72 2.07 -0.30 -7.01
C VAL A 72 2.00 -0.77 -8.47
N PRO A 73 1.02 -1.61 -8.84
CA PRO A 73 0.88 -2.04 -10.24
C PRO A 73 0.84 -0.86 -11.21
N ALA A 74 1.45 -1.01 -12.37
CA ALA A 74 1.60 0.08 -13.33
C ALA A 74 0.27 0.72 -13.73
N GLU A 75 -0.78 -0.08 -13.85
CA GLU A 75 -2.11 0.42 -14.21
C GLU A 75 -2.76 1.23 -13.08
N THR A 76 -2.32 1.05 -11.85
CA THR A 76 -2.85 1.76 -10.69
C THR A 76 -2.01 3.00 -10.35
N ALA A 77 -0.71 2.95 -10.62
CA ALA A 77 0.23 4.00 -10.23
C ALA A 77 -0.20 5.41 -10.67
N PRO A 78 -0.70 5.63 -11.90
CA PRO A 78 -1.14 6.97 -12.31
C PRO A 78 -2.31 7.53 -11.51
N GLN A 79 -3.04 6.69 -10.77
CA GLN A 79 -4.18 7.10 -9.97
C GLN A 79 -3.78 7.46 -8.54
N ILE A 80 -2.54 7.24 -8.16
CA ILE A 80 -2.03 7.55 -6.83
C ILE A 80 -1.80 9.05 -6.72
N ARG A 81 -2.38 9.67 -5.69
CA ARG A 81 -2.26 11.10 -5.45
C ARG A 81 -1.05 11.48 -4.59
N GLY A 82 -0.55 10.51 -3.81
CA GLY A 82 0.59 10.72 -2.93
C GLY A 82 0.24 10.85 -1.45
N ASP A 83 -1.03 11.03 -1.13
CA ASP A 83 -1.50 11.17 0.24
C ASP A 83 -2.26 9.96 0.76
N GLU A 84 -2.37 8.91 -0.05
CA GLU A 84 -3.09 7.71 0.34
C GLU A 84 -2.38 6.99 1.48
N GLN A 85 -3.17 6.30 2.29
CA GLN A 85 -2.66 5.36 3.28
C GLN A 85 -2.52 3.99 2.64
N ALA A 86 -1.50 3.25 3.06
CA ALA A 86 -1.29 1.87 2.64
C ALA A 86 -1.12 0.99 3.87
N VAL A 87 -1.79 -0.15 3.88
CA VAL A 87 -1.73 -1.10 4.99
C VAL A 87 -1.58 -2.50 4.42
N SER A 88 -0.65 -3.26 4.98
CA SER A 88 -0.50 -4.66 4.63
C SER A 88 -1.74 -5.44 5.07
N LEU A 89 -2.30 -6.26 4.18
CA LEU A 89 -3.47 -7.08 4.48
C LEU A 89 -3.08 -8.51 4.77
N TRP A 90 -2.58 -9.22 3.77
CA TRP A 90 -2.16 -10.61 3.94
C TRP A 90 -1.15 -10.97 2.87
N ARG A 91 -0.34 -11.96 3.22
CA ARG A 91 0.57 -12.55 2.26
C ARG A 91 -0.17 -13.58 1.42
N VAL A 92 0.23 -13.66 0.15
CA VAL A 92 -0.18 -14.74 -0.77
C VAL A 92 1.09 -15.43 -1.23
N GLU A 93 0.97 -16.58 -1.83
CA GLU A 93 2.14 -17.28 -2.37
C GLU A 93 2.88 -16.38 -3.33
N GLY A 94 4.13 -16.05 -2.97
CA GLY A 94 4.98 -15.20 -3.79
C GLY A 94 4.61 -13.72 -3.79
N GLY A 95 3.79 -13.24 -2.85
CA GLY A 95 3.38 -11.84 -2.90
C GLY A 95 2.71 -11.32 -1.64
N LEU A 96 2.12 -10.15 -1.79
CA LEU A 96 1.47 -9.41 -0.72
C LEU A 96 0.27 -8.66 -1.28
N ARG A 97 -0.82 -8.61 -0.52
CA ARG A 97 -1.97 -7.75 -0.82
C ARG A 97 -1.94 -6.55 0.11
N VAL A 98 -2.21 -5.38 -0.45
CA VAL A 98 -2.14 -4.10 0.26
C VAL A 98 -3.45 -3.37 0.09
N LEU A 99 -3.95 -2.79 1.18
CA LEU A 99 -5.10 -1.90 1.15
C LEU A 99 -4.62 -0.47 0.92
N LEU A 100 -5.20 0.19 -0.08
CA LEU A 100 -5.05 1.63 -0.28
C LEU A 100 -6.32 2.32 0.14
N ALA A 101 -6.19 3.44 0.85
CA ALA A 101 -7.33 4.23 1.31
C ALA A 101 -6.99 5.72 1.26
N PRO A 102 -8.01 6.59 1.18
CA PRO A 102 -7.78 8.04 1.21
C PRO A 102 -7.11 8.49 2.49
N ALA A 103 -6.39 9.60 2.42
CA ALA A 103 -5.88 10.27 3.61
C ALA A 103 -7.04 10.60 4.54
N GLY A 104 -6.84 10.44 5.83
CA GLY A 104 -7.87 10.70 6.84
C GLY A 104 -8.79 9.52 7.13
N ALA A 105 -8.85 8.50 6.27
CA ALA A 105 -9.59 7.29 6.59
C ALA A 105 -8.91 6.54 7.72
N TRP A 106 -9.70 6.07 8.69
CA TRP A 106 -9.16 5.29 9.79
C TRP A 106 -9.16 3.81 9.42
N ILE A 107 -7.98 3.23 9.37
CA ILE A 107 -7.78 1.83 9.02
C ILE A 107 -7.16 1.16 10.22
N GLY A 108 -7.84 0.18 10.77
CA GLY A 108 -7.30 -0.55 11.90
C GLY A 108 -8.33 -1.48 12.50
N SER A 109 -7.87 -2.31 13.43
CA SER A 109 -8.76 -3.17 14.17
C SER A 109 -9.55 -2.34 15.17
N PRO A 110 -10.84 -2.60 15.31
CA PRO A 110 -11.61 -1.98 16.41
C PRO A 110 -11.01 -2.45 17.74
N ARG A 111 -11.02 -1.57 18.66
CA ARG A 111 -10.54 -1.88 20.01
C ARG A 111 -11.70 -1.98 20.97
#